data_bb15138047ae2c7948a6eeae65963b31
#
_entry.id   bb15138047ae2c7948a6eeae65963b31
#
_cell.length_a   1.000
_cell.length_b   1.000
_cell.length_c   1.000
_cell.angle_alpha   90.00
_cell.angle_beta   90.00
_cell.angle_gamma   90.00
#
_symmetry.space_group_name_H-M   'P 1'
#
loop_
_entity.id
_entity.type
_entity.pdbx_description
1 polymer ?
#
loop_
_entity_poly.entity_id
_entity_poly.type
_entity_poly.pdbx_seq_one_letter_code
_entity_poly.pdbx_strand_id
1 'polypeptide(L)'
;MLTKAPTGIAGFDDVTQGGLPAGRPSLVCGGAGCGKTLFAVTFLVNGATQFSEPGVFMSFEERAEDLAANVASLGYDLDGLVAQGKLTIDHVRVERSEIEEAGEYDLEGLFVRLAYAVDSIKAKRVVLDTVETLFSGLSDAAILRSELRRLFGWLKERGLTAIITGERGEGQLTRQGLEEYVSDCVVLLDNRVEDQITTRRLRVVKYRGSAHGSNEYPFLIDDAGISVLPVTSADLDYAVSSAVVSTGIEGLDAMFGPGGFYQGSSILISGVSGTGKTTIGSSFIDAACRRGERCLSFVFEESGAQICRNVRSVGLDLARHVESGLLRFEAARPSLFGLEMHLARMQRDIDAFKPGLVLIDPVSALRGPVNELQATLLRMVDMLKSRGITALFTSLRTDGTFDQVGDLGLSSLMDAWVKLLDVDANGERTRTLYVIKARGMSHSNQVREFLMSSAGIRLVDAYVGPAGVLTGTARVVQEAQEEADALRRRQDSERRRREVVRRRQSIERQIADLRASLDMAEEEESLLLSHEETRDSLLSGGRDAIAARRSAAE
;
A
#
# COMPACT_ATOMS: atom_id res chain seq x y z
N MET A 1 3.43 -39.07 8.44
CA MET A 1 2.70 -37.79 8.52
C MET A 1 1.20 -38.08 8.44
N LEU A 2 0.36 -37.30 9.10
CA LEU A 2 -1.10 -37.42 9.01
C LEU A 2 -1.55 -37.05 7.59
N THR A 3 -2.32 -37.92 6.95
CA THR A 3 -2.93 -37.59 5.65
C THR A 3 -4.01 -36.53 5.87
N LYS A 4 -4.06 -35.51 5.02
CA LYS A 4 -5.02 -34.42 5.07
C LYS A 4 -5.96 -34.46 3.87
N ALA A 5 -7.19 -34.06 4.09
CA ALA A 5 -8.21 -33.89 3.08
C ALA A 5 -8.37 -32.37 2.84
N PRO A 6 -8.01 -31.86 1.67
CA PRO A 6 -8.16 -30.44 1.37
C PRO A 6 -9.63 -30.06 1.36
N THR A 7 -9.97 -28.94 1.97
CA THR A 7 -11.36 -28.45 2.03
C THR A 7 -11.75 -27.66 0.79
N GLY A 8 -10.73 -27.11 0.08
CA GLY A 8 -10.94 -26.16 -1.00
C GLY A 8 -11.48 -24.80 -0.54
N ILE A 9 -11.56 -24.58 0.79
CA ILE A 9 -11.87 -23.26 1.36
C ILE A 9 -10.60 -22.43 1.30
N ALA A 10 -10.64 -21.36 0.51
CA ALA A 10 -9.49 -20.48 0.32
C ALA A 10 -8.94 -19.99 1.67
N GLY A 11 -7.62 -20.11 1.88
CA GLY A 11 -6.92 -19.71 3.10
C GLY A 11 -7.09 -20.64 4.30
N PHE A 12 -8.15 -21.46 4.38
CA PHE A 12 -8.32 -22.42 5.47
C PHE A 12 -7.32 -23.58 5.36
N ASP A 13 -7.12 -24.07 4.17
CA ASP A 13 -6.16 -25.15 3.91
C ASP A 13 -4.71 -24.68 4.21
N ASP A 14 -4.42 -23.38 4.05
CA ASP A 14 -3.14 -22.79 4.44
C ASP A 14 -2.97 -22.78 5.97
N VAL A 15 -3.99 -22.32 6.71
CA VAL A 15 -4.02 -22.30 8.18
C VAL A 15 -3.84 -23.69 8.78
N THR A 16 -4.42 -24.69 8.12
CA THR A 16 -4.38 -26.10 8.55
C THR A 16 -3.24 -26.90 7.89
N GLN A 17 -2.44 -26.26 7.04
CA GLN A 17 -1.36 -26.89 6.29
C GLN A 17 -1.81 -28.08 5.43
N GLY A 18 -2.93 -27.90 4.72
CA GLY A 18 -3.44 -28.85 3.73
C GLY A 18 -4.83 -29.42 4.01
N GLY A 19 -5.62 -28.83 4.91
CA GLY A 19 -7.02 -29.19 5.13
C GLY A 19 -7.30 -29.94 6.42
N LEU A 20 -8.40 -30.69 6.45
CA LEU A 20 -8.86 -31.48 7.60
C LEU A 20 -8.14 -32.84 7.70
N PRO A 21 -8.15 -33.52 8.87
CA PRO A 21 -7.56 -34.85 8.99
C PRO A 21 -8.39 -35.87 8.17
N ALA A 22 -7.76 -36.46 7.16
CA ALA A 22 -8.41 -37.42 6.28
C ALA A 22 -8.89 -38.68 7.02
N GLY A 23 -10.10 -39.13 6.72
CA GLY A 23 -10.71 -40.31 7.33
C GLY A 23 -11.03 -40.14 8.82
N ARG A 24 -11.20 -38.90 9.29
CA ARG A 24 -11.45 -38.59 10.70
C ARG A 24 -12.52 -37.52 10.88
N PRO A 25 -13.24 -37.53 12.02
CA PRO A 25 -14.23 -36.50 12.34
C PRO A 25 -13.54 -35.20 12.80
N SER A 26 -14.04 -34.09 12.29
CA SER A 26 -13.72 -32.72 12.68
C SER A 26 -14.97 -32.03 13.20
N LEU A 27 -14.85 -31.27 14.26
CA LEU A 27 -15.93 -30.47 14.83
C LEU A 27 -15.82 -29.03 14.33
N VAL A 28 -16.93 -28.47 13.85
CA VAL A 28 -17.07 -27.04 13.53
C VAL A 28 -18.12 -26.46 14.46
N CYS A 29 -17.73 -25.69 15.45
CA CYS A 29 -18.62 -25.13 16.46
C CYS A 29 -18.70 -23.61 16.38
N GLY A 30 -19.81 -23.04 16.87
CA GLY A 30 -20.01 -21.59 16.90
C GLY A 30 -21.44 -21.21 17.24
N GLY A 31 -21.67 -19.91 17.48
CA GLY A 31 -23.00 -19.36 17.73
C GLY A 31 -23.94 -19.43 16.52
N ALA A 32 -25.21 -19.08 16.72
CA ALA A 32 -26.16 -18.97 15.64
C ALA A 32 -25.71 -17.92 14.59
N GLY A 33 -25.92 -18.22 13.31
CA GLY A 33 -25.57 -17.30 12.22
C GLY A 33 -24.07 -17.09 11.95
N CYS A 34 -23.17 -17.83 12.60
CA CYS A 34 -21.72 -17.70 12.37
C CYS A 34 -21.23 -18.39 11.08
N GLY A 35 -22.06 -19.21 10.40
CA GLY A 35 -21.74 -19.84 9.11
C GLY A 35 -21.32 -21.31 9.17
N LYS A 36 -21.66 -22.06 10.24
CA LYS A 36 -21.33 -23.49 10.40
C LYS A 36 -21.82 -24.35 9.23
N THR A 37 -23.14 -24.28 8.95
CA THR A 37 -23.78 -25.00 7.86
C THR A 37 -23.15 -24.68 6.51
N LEU A 38 -22.86 -23.41 6.27
CA LEU A 38 -22.23 -22.96 5.03
C LEU A 38 -20.78 -23.48 4.91
N PHE A 39 -20.01 -23.49 5.99
CA PHE A 39 -18.66 -24.07 6.02
C PHE A 39 -18.72 -25.56 5.65
N ALA A 40 -19.68 -26.28 6.21
CA ALA A 40 -19.89 -27.70 5.96
C ALA A 40 -20.38 -27.99 4.51
N VAL A 41 -21.29 -27.16 3.99
CA VAL A 41 -21.72 -27.25 2.58
C VAL A 41 -20.56 -26.98 1.63
N THR A 42 -19.79 -25.91 1.88
CA THR A 42 -18.60 -25.57 1.06
C THR A 42 -17.61 -26.72 0.99
N PHE A 43 -17.36 -27.40 2.12
CA PHE A 43 -16.49 -28.58 2.17
C PHE A 43 -17.00 -29.72 1.29
N LEU A 44 -18.31 -29.98 1.24
CA LEU A 44 -18.89 -31.04 0.39
C LEU A 44 -18.90 -30.65 -1.09
N VAL A 45 -19.32 -29.42 -1.39
CA VAL A 45 -19.35 -28.92 -2.78
C VAL A 45 -17.95 -28.93 -3.40
N ASN A 46 -16.96 -28.41 -2.68
CA ASN A 46 -15.57 -28.44 -3.15
C ASN A 46 -15.05 -29.89 -3.28
N GLY A 47 -15.42 -30.77 -2.34
CA GLY A 47 -15.12 -32.19 -2.43
C GLY A 47 -15.61 -32.81 -3.73
N ALA A 48 -16.86 -32.59 -4.06
CA ALA A 48 -17.54 -33.13 -5.24
C ALA A 48 -17.02 -32.51 -6.55
N THR A 49 -16.68 -31.20 -6.56
CA THR A 49 -16.33 -30.46 -7.77
C THR A 49 -14.83 -30.41 -8.04
N GLN A 50 -14.01 -30.24 -7.01
CA GLN A 50 -12.57 -30.02 -7.17
C GLN A 50 -11.74 -31.29 -6.92
N PHE A 51 -12.21 -32.17 -6.01
CA PHE A 51 -11.42 -33.33 -5.57
C PHE A 51 -12.02 -34.69 -6.01
N SER A 52 -13.14 -34.68 -6.72
CA SER A 52 -13.86 -35.91 -7.13
C SER A 52 -14.21 -36.82 -5.94
N GLU A 53 -14.54 -36.24 -4.81
CA GLU A 53 -14.93 -36.90 -3.56
C GLU A 53 -16.43 -36.68 -3.29
N PRO A 54 -17.30 -37.64 -3.63
CA PRO A 54 -18.71 -37.54 -3.34
C PRO A 54 -18.98 -37.39 -1.85
N GLY A 55 -20.03 -36.68 -1.49
CA GLY A 55 -20.36 -36.38 -0.11
C GLY A 55 -21.79 -36.63 0.29
N VAL A 56 -22.01 -36.85 1.58
CA VAL A 56 -23.32 -36.96 2.21
C VAL A 56 -23.51 -35.80 3.17
N PHE A 57 -24.62 -35.07 3.04
CA PHE A 57 -25.08 -34.08 4.00
C PHE A 57 -26.28 -34.67 4.76
N MET A 58 -26.14 -34.90 6.04
CA MET A 58 -27.23 -35.34 6.90
C MET A 58 -27.66 -34.18 7.78
N SER A 59 -28.84 -33.68 7.53
CA SER A 59 -29.46 -32.58 8.26
C SER A 59 -30.43 -33.08 9.32
N PHE A 60 -30.40 -32.46 10.50
CA PHE A 60 -31.34 -32.73 11.60
C PHE A 60 -32.30 -31.56 11.86
N GLU A 61 -32.11 -30.44 11.18
CA GLU A 61 -32.90 -29.22 11.40
C GLU A 61 -33.55 -28.74 10.11
N GLU A 62 -32.80 -28.59 9.03
CA GLU A 62 -33.29 -28.04 7.76
C GLU A 62 -33.65 -29.15 6.75
N ARG A 63 -34.68 -28.92 5.93
CA ARG A 63 -34.99 -29.79 4.80
C ARG A 63 -34.04 -29.59 3.65
N ALA A 64 -33.90 -30.58 2.78
CA ALA A 64 -32.99 -30.51 1.63
C ALA A 64 -33.31 -29.32 0.70
N GLU A 65 -34.60 -29.06 0.47
CA GLU A 65 -35.06 -27.96 -0.40
C GLU A 65 -34.71 -26.59 0.20
N ASP A 66 -34.88 -26.43 1.53
CA ASP A 66 -34.57 -25.19 2.24
C ASP A 66 -33.05 -24.93 2.22
N LEU A 67 -32.27 -25.98 2.48
CA LEU A 67 -30.81 -25.89 2.42
C LEU A 67 -30.33 -25.49 1.02
N ALA A 68 -30.87 -26.12 -0.05
CA ALA A 68 -30.49 -25.79 -1.42
C ALA A 68 -30.84 -24.34 -1.77
N ALA A 69 -32.04 -23.87 -1.37
CA ALA A 69 -32.45 -22.47 -1.59
C ALA A 69 -31.57 -21.47 -0.84
N ASN A 70 -31.19 -21.78 0.41
CA ASN A 70 -30.37 -20.91 1.24
C ASN A 70 -28.96 -20.70 0.67
N VAL A 71 -28.36 -21.72 0.02
CA VAL A 71 -26.98 -21.62 -0.51
C VAL A 71 -26.90 -21.28 -2.00
N ALA A 72 -28.06 -21.28 -2.71
CA ALA A 72 -28.11 -20.93 -4.14
C ALA A 72 -27.59 -19.49 -4.40
N SER A 73 -27.89 -18.56 -3.50
CA SER A 73 -27.40 -17.17 -3.59
C SER A 73 -25.87 -17.05 -3.49
N LEU A 74 -25.19 -18.09 -3.04
CA LEU A 74 -23.74 -18.19 -2.90
C LEU A 74 -23.08 -18.95 -4.07
N GLY A 75 -23.86 -19.21 -5.14
CA GLY A 75 -23.41 -19.88 -6.34
C GLY A 75 -23.33 -21.41 -6.23
N TYR A 76 -23.90 -22.03 -5.20
CA TYR A 76 -23.91 -23.49 -5.04
C TYR A 76 -25.15 -24.13 -5.63
N ASP A 77 -24.95 -25.03 -6.62
CA ASP A 77 -26.00 -25.86 -7.23
C ASP A 77 -25.99 -27.23 -6.57
N LEU A 78 -26.67 -27.35 -5.42
CA LEU A 78 -26.80 -28.63 -4.71
C LEU A 78 -27.65 -29.62 -5.48
N ASP A 79 -28.76 -29.19 -6.10
CA ASP A 79 -29.64 -30.04 -6.87
C ASP A 79 -28.93 -30.67 -8.07
N GLY A 80 -28.13 -29.90 -8.78
CA GLY A 80 -27.27 -30.39 -9.86
C GLY A 80 -26.26 -31.43 -9.39
N LEU A 81 -25.64 -31.25 -8.22
CA LEU A 81 -24.73 -32.24 -7.64
C LEU A 81 -25.42 -33.51 -7.20
N VAL A 82 -26.64 -33.42 -6.66
CA VAL A 82 -27.47 -34.58 -6.31
C VAL A 82 -27.88 -35.36 -7.56
N ALA A 83 -28.32 -34.65 -8.61
CA ALA A 83 -28.67 -35.29 -9.90
C ALA A 83 -27.48 -36.01 -10.55
N GLN A 84 -26.25 -35.53 -10.32
CA GLN A 84 -25.03 -36.18 -10.79
C GLN A 84 -24.54 -37.34 -9.91
N GLY A 85 -25.22 -37.65 -8.81
CA GLY A 85 -24.79 -38.67 -7.84
C GLY A 85 -23.51 -38.34 -7.08
N LYS A 86 -23.16 -37.06 -7.02
CA LYS A 86 -21.96 -36.55 -6.30
C LYS A 86 -22.27 -36.07 -4.89
N LEU A 87 -23.53 -35.81 -4.60
CA LEU A 87 -24.02 -35.36 -3.31
C LEU A 87 -25.33 -36.13 -2.96
N THR A 88 -25.47 -36.50 -1.71
CA THR A 88 -26.74 -36.95 -1.14
C THR A 88 -27.08 -36.06 0.03
N ILE A 89 -28.30 -35.53 0.07
CA ILE A 89 -28.82 -34.76 1.19
C ILE A 89 -29.94 -35.57 1.82
N ASP A 90 -29.77 -35.93 3.10
CA ASP A 90 -30.76 -36.69 3.85
C ASP A 90 -31.23 -35.91 5.08
N HIS A 91 -32.52 -35.67 5.21
CA HIS A 91 -33.12 -35.00 6.37
C HIS A 91 -33.68 -36.05 7.33
N VAL A 92 -33.09 -36.10 8.52
CA VAL A 92 -33.52 -37.03 9.59
C VAL A 92 -34.33 -36.27 10.62
N ARG A 93 -35.64 -36.56 10.67
CA ARG A 93 -36.49 -36.00 11.70
C ARG A 93 -36.40 -36.88 12.96
N VAL A 94 -35.92 -36.29 14.03
CA VAL A 94 -35.84 -36.96 15.33
C VAL A 94 -37.14 -36.69 16.08
N GLU A 95 -38.04 -37.71 16.18
CA GLU A 95 -39.25 -37.58 16.97
C GLU A 95 -39.00 -38.08 18.40
N ARG A 96 -39.30 -37.24 19.38
CA ARG A 96 -39.08 -37.53 20.83
C ARG A 96 -39.81 -38.80 21.27
N SER A 97 -40.97 -39.14 20.67
CA SER A 97 -41.75 -40.31 20.98
C SER A 97 -41.05 -41.64 20.64
N GLU A 98 -40.18 -41.65 19.63
CA GLU A 98 -39.44 -42.86 19.24
C GLU A 98 -38.28 -43.18 20.19
N ILE A 99 -37.80 -42.17 20.94
CA ILE A 99 -36.68 -42.28 21.86
C ILE A 99 -37.14 -42.79 23.26
N GLU A 100 -38.36 -42.44 23.67
CA GLU A 100 -38.88 -42.75 25.02
C GLU A 100 -39.48 -44.16 25.13
N GLU A 101 -39.95 -44.80 24.04
CA GLU A 101 -40.60 -46.13 24.09
C GLU A 101 -39.64 -47.30 24.28
N ALA A 102 -38.34 -47.16 24.01
CA ALA A 102 -37.37 -48.25 24.12
C ALA A 102 -36.51 -48.27 25.40
N GLY A 103 -36.58 -47.24 26.23
CA GLY A 103 -35.83 -47.16 27.48
C GLY A 103 -34.30 -47.08 27.34
N GLU A 104 -33.75 -47.26 26.16
CA GLU A 104 -32.34 -47.09 25.83
C GLU A 104 -32.27 -46.23 24.56
N TYR A 105 -31.48 -45.15 24.61
CA TYR A 105 -31.20 -44.32 23.45
C TYR A 105 -30.30 -45.09 22.48
N ASP A 106 -30.75 -45.31 21.24
CA ASP A 106 -29.98 -46.07 20.27
C ASP A 106 -29.90 -45.31 18.91
N LEU A 107 -28.67 -45.07 18.46
CA LEU A 107 -28.37 -44.50 17.14
C LEU A 107 -28.37 -45.52 15.99
N GLU A 108 -28.82 -46.77 16.19
CA GLU A 108 -28.74 -47.83 15.18
C GLU A 108 -29.45 -47.44 13.88
N GLY A 109 -30.66 -46.86 13.97
CA GLY A 109 -31.40 -46.35 12.83
C GLY A 109 -30.63 -45.27 12.05
N LEU A 110 -29.93 -44.38 12.74
CA LEU A 110 -29.04 -43.37 12.12
C LEU A 110 -27.87 -44.02 11.37
N PHE A 111 -27.24 -45.04 11.99
CA PHE A 111 -26.13 -45.74 11.35
C PHE A 111 -26.54 -46.46 10.08
N VAL A 112 -27.72 -47.11 10.08
CA VAL A 112 -28.26 -47.78 8.89
C VAL A 112 -28.53 -46.77 7.75
N ARG A 113 -29.19 -45.63 8.05
CA ARG A 113 -29.44 -44.58 7.06
C ARG A 113 -28.13 -43.98 6.52
N LEU A 114 -27.19 -43.63 7.41
CA LEU A 114 -25.92 -43.07 7.05
C LEU A 114 -25.09 -44.06 6.20
N ALA A 115 -25.10 -45.36 6.57
CA ALA A 115 -24.44 -46.39 5.79
C ALA A 115 -25.02 -46.49 4.38
N TYR A 116 -26.38 -46.53 4.25
CA TYR A 116 -27.05 -46.55 2.95
C TYR A 116 -26.70 -45.32 2.10
N ALA A 117 -26.78 -44.12 2.66
CA ALA A 117 -26.44 -42.90 1.96
C ALA A 117 -24.97 -42.87 1.47
N VAL A 118 -24.01 -43.26 2.33
CA VAL A 118 -22.60 -43.36 2.00
C VAL A 118 -22.33 -44.39 0.91
N ASP A 119 -22.90 -45.58 1.03
CA ASP A 119 -22.66 -46.69 0.11
C ASP A 119 -23.29 -46.45 -1.28
N SER A 120 -24.46 -45.75 -1.33
CA SER A 120 -25.17 -45.44 -2.56
C SER A 120 -24.36 -44.61 -3.57
N ILE A 121 -23.58 -43.66 -3.10
CA ILE A 121 -22.74 -42.76 -3.93
C ILE A 121 -21.24 -42.97 -3.72
N LYS A 122 -20.86 -43.96 -2.90
CA LYS A 122 -19.45 -44.21 -2.49
C LYS A 122 -18.82 -42.96 -1.88
N ALA A 123 -19.52 -42.31 -0.99
CA ALA A 123 -19.09 -41.05 -0.38
C ALA A 123 -17.76 -41.18 0.33
N LYS A 124 -16.98 -40.11 0.25
CA LYS A 124 -15.69 -39.92 0.98
C LYS A 124 -15.83 -38.86 2.05
N ARG A 125 -16.78 -37.97 1.89
CA ARG A 125 -17.06 -36.86 2.82
C ARG A 125 -18.43 -36.98 3.43
N VAL A 126 -18.54 -36.62 4.71
CA VAL A 126 -19.82 -36.65 5.44
C VAL A 126 -19.96 -35.35 6.24
N VAL A 127 -21.16 -34.81 6.28
CA VAL A 127 -21.54 -33.70 7.16
C VAL A 127 -22.72 -34.13 8.01
N LEU A 128 -22.69 -33.86 9.30
CA LEU A 128 -23.77 -34.02 10.25
C LEU A 128 -24.10 -32.65 10.86
N ASP A 129 -25.29 -32.09 10.55
CA ASP A 129 -25.67 -30.71 10.89
C ASP A 129 -27.08 -30.62 11.49
N THR A 130 -27.29 -30.29 12.77
CA THR A 130 -26.36 -30.14 13.87
C THR A 130 -26.51 -31.30 14.85
N VAL A 131 -25.39 -31.73 15.43
CA VAL A 131 -25.41 -32.94 16.29
C VAL A 131 -26.19 -32.74 17.60
N GLU A 132 -26.37 -31.50 18.07
CA GLU A 132 -27.15 -31.18 19.26
C GLU A 132 -28.61 -31.59 19.15
N THR A 133 -29.19 -31.55 17.95
CA THR A 133 -30.57 -31.94 17.72
C THR A 133 -30.78 -33.41 17.95
N LEU A 134 -29.79 -34.25 17.61
CA LEU A 134 -29.80 -35.68 17.94
C LEU A 134 -29.90 -35.96 19.43
N PHE A 135 -29.28 -35.08 20.23
CA PHE A 135 -29.11 -35.31 21.67
C PHE A 135 -29.95 -34.38 22.53
N SER A 136 -30.89 -33.63 21.94
CA SER A 136 -31.70 -32.63 22.64
C SER A 136 -32.62 -33.24 23.72
N GLY A 137 -32.84 -34.56 23.73
CA GLY A 137 -33.61 -35.28 24.74
C GLY A 137 -32.79 -35.97 25.82
N LEU A 138 -31.45 -36.01 25.68
CA LEU A 138 -30.58 -36.72 26.63
C LEU A 138 -30.10 -35.79 27.72
N SER A 139 -30.44 -36.14 28.98
CA SER A 139 -29.95 -35.45 30.16
C SER A 139 -28.65 -36.08 30.75
N ASP A 140 -28.32 -37.33 30.34
CA ASP A 140 -27.15 -38.03 30.84
C ASP A 140 -25.93 -37.83 29.94
N ALA A 141 -24.95 -37.06 30.45
CA ALA A 141 -23.69 -36.77 29.78
C ALA A 141 -22.83 -38.02 29.51
N ALA A 142 -22.99 -39.11 30.27
CA ALA A 142 -22.23 -40.33 30.05
C ALA A 142 -22.72 -41.12 28.87
N ILE A 143 -24.03 -41.21 28.69
CA ILE A 143 -24.69 -41.84 27.52
C ILE A 143 -24.33 -41.05 26.27
N LEU A 144 -24.44 -39.73 26.30
CA LEU A 144 -24.05 -38.84 25.18
C LEU A 144 -22.60 -39.06 24.76
N ARG A 145 -21.67 -39.14 25.70
CA ARG A 145 -20.27 -39.44 25.39
C ARG A 145 -20.06 -40.78 24.72
N SER A 146 -20.79 -41.78 25.18
CA SER A 146 -20.73 -43.13 24.63
C SER A 146 -21.16 -43.16 23.19
N GLU A 147 -22.33 -42.56 22.88
CA GLU A 147 -22.92 -42.55 21.54
C GLU A 147 -22.08 -41.68 20.56
N LEU A 148 -21.60 -40.52 20.98
CA LEU A 148 -20.67 -39.73 20.17
C LEU A 148 -19.37 -40.51 19.87
N ARG A 149 -18.82 -41.22 20.86
CA ARG A 149 -17.62 -42.03 20.65
C ARG A 149 -17.91 -43.19 19.68
N ARG A 150 -19.10 -43.79 19.72
CA ARG A 150 -19.55 -44.83 18.78
C ARG A 150 -19.67 -44.26 17.39
N LEU A 151 -20.31 -43.09 17.23
CA LEU A 151 -20.50 -42.41 15.94
C LEU A 151 -19.14 -42.05 15.30
N PHE A 152 -18.23 -41.44 16.08
CA PHE A 152 -16.91 -41.08 15.58
C PHE A 152 -16.04 -42.28 15.27
N GLY A 153 -16.17 -43.36 16.04
CA GLY A 153 -15.54 -44.66 15.75
C GLY A 153 -15.98 -45.23 14.42
N TRP A 154 -17.32 -45.26 14.18
CA TRP A 154 -17.92 -45.75 12.94
C TRP A 154 -17.45 -44.94 11.70
N LEU A 155 -17.43 -43.60 11.78
CA LEU A 155 -16.91 -42.72 10.71
C LEU A 155 -15.46 -43.03 10.39
N LYS A 156 -14.65 -43.27 11.42
CA LYS A 156 -13.20 -43.51 11.33
C LYS A 156 -12.93 -44.91 10.74
N GLU A 157 -13.66 -45.92 11.15
CA GLU A 157 -13.55 -47.31 10.62
C GLU A 157 -13.87 -47.38 9.11
N ARG A 158 -14.80 -46.54 8.64
CA ARG A 158 -15.14 -46.41 7.23
C ARG A 158 -14.20 -45.49 6.44
N GLY A 159 -13.25 -44.85 7.11
CA GLY A 159 -12.29 -43.93 6.47
C GLY A 159 -12.94 -42.66 5.93
N LEU A 160 -14.04 -42.21 6.51
CA LEU A 160 -14.81 -41.03 6.08
C LEU A 160 -14.23 -39.77 6.70
N THR A 161 -13.96 -38.75 5.88
CA THR A 161 -13.65 -37.42 6.38
C THR A 161 -14.95 -36.70 6.71
N ALA A 162 -15.17 -36.45 7.99
CA ALA A 162 -16.47 -35.93 8.45
C ALA A 162 -16.31 -34.52 9.08
N ILE A 163 -17.29 -33.66 8.80
CA ILE A 163 -17.57 -32.46 9.56
C ILE A 163 -18.83 -32.67 10.36
N ILE A 164 -18.74 -32.36 11.64
CA ILE A 164 -19.85 -32.38 12.57
C ILE A 164 -19.99 -30.93 13.06
N THR A 165 -21.17 -30.35 12.89
CA THR A 165 -21.44 -29.01 13.38
C THR A 165 -22.05 -29.06 14.78
N GLY A 166 -21.68 -28.07 15.59
CA GLY A 166 -22.14 -27.94 16.94
C GLY A 166 -22.39 -26.48 17.37
N GLU A 167 -23.41 -26.30 18.24
CA GLU A 167 -23.69 -24.98 18.80
C GLU A 167 -22.78 -24.64 19.98
N ARG A 168 -22.33 -23.39 20.04
CA ARG A 168 -21.51 -22.88 21.15
C ARG A 168 -22.33 -22.83 22.44
N GLY A 169 -21.73 -23.31 23.54
CA GLY A 169 -22.26 -23.20 24.91
C GLY A 169 -21.83 -21.89 25.60
N GLU A 170 -22.50 -21.54 26.69
CA GLU A 170 -22.07 -20.43 27.54
C GLU A 170 -20.77 -20.80 28.29
N GLY A 171 -19.66 -20.13 27.92
CA GLY A 171 -18.34 -20.37 28.50
C GLY A 171 -17.63 -21.67 28.06
N GLN A 172 -18.24 -22.45 27.14
CA GLN A 172 -17.69 -23.69 26.57
C GLN A 172 -17.71 -23.62 25.04
N LEU A 173 -16.90 -24.48 24.38
CA LEU A 173 -16.86 -24.53 22.90
C LEU A 173 -18.15 -25.05 22.29
N THR A 174 -18.80 -26.02 22.98
CA THR A 174 -20.10 -26.56 22.60
C THR A 174 -21.04 -26.54 23.81
N ARG A 175 -22.35 -26.65 23.60
CA ARG A 175 -23.34 -26.63 24.70
C ARG A 175 -23.10 -27.70 25.76
N GLN A 176 -22.52 -28.82 25.37
CA GLN A 176 -22.31 -29.95 26.27
C GLN A 176 -20.84 -30.22 26.63
N GLY A 177 -19.89 -29.50 26.03
CA GLY A 177 -18.46 -29.56 26.34
C GLY A 177 -17.80 -30.91 26.09
N LEU A 178 -18.41 -31.77 25.31
CA LEU A 178 -18.03 -33.17 25.17
C LEU A 178 -17.32 -33.48 23.86
N GLU A 179 -17.70 -32.82 22.80
CA GLU A 179 -17.30 -33.10 21.42
C GLU A 179 -15.81 -32.80 21.21
N GLU A 180 -15.29 -31.81 21.91
CA GLU A 180 -13.88 -31.42 21.84
C GLU A 180 -12.91 -32.51 22.33
N TYR A 181 -13.37 -33.41 23.19
CA TYR A 181 -12.57 -34.54 23.69
C TYR A 181 -12.49 -35.69 22.68
N VAL A 182 -13.46 -35.81 21.81
CA VAL A 182 -13.61 -36.95 20.87
C VAL A 182 -13.12 -36.62 19.48
N SER A 183 -13.27 -35.38 19.03
CA SER A 183 -12.84 -34.93 17.69
C SER A 183 -11.32 -34.79 17.56
N ASP A 184 -10.80 -35.15 16.39
CA ASP A 184 -9.37 -35.00 16.08
C ASP A 184 -9.00 -33.57 15.67
N CYS A 185 -9.94 -32.79 15.11
CA CYS A 185 -9.82 -31.37 14.79
C CYS A 185 -11.04 -30.61 15.31
N VAL A 186 -10.84 -29.42 15.86
CA VAL A 186 -11.90 -28.52 16.35
C VAL A 186 -11.69 -27.14 15.79
N VAL A 187 -12.68 -26.65 15.05
CA VAL A 187 -12.72 -25.31 14.45
C VAL A 187 -13.84 -24.52 15.12
N LEU A 188 -13.50 -23.36 15.67
CA LEU A 188 -14.46 -22.42 16.25
C LEU A 188 -14.73 -21.30 15.24
N LEU A 189 -16.00 -21.09 14.93
CA LEU A 189 -16.50 -19.94 14.18
C LEU A 189 -17.16 -18.96 15.14
N ASP A 190 -16.82 -17.69 15.03
CA ASP A 190 -17.34 -16.62 15.86
C ASP A 190 -17.87 -15.47 14.99
N ASN A 191 -18.93 -14.82 15.46
CA ASN A 191 -19.54 -13.67 14.80
C ASN A 191 -19.71 -12.58 15.83
N ARG A 192 -18.89 -11.52 15.74
CA ARG A 192 -18.86 -10.40 16.67
C ARG A 192 -19.44 -9.16 16.03
N VAL A 193 -20.20 -8.43 16.82
CA VAL A 193 -20.73 -7.12 16.41
C VAL A 193 -20.10 -6.06 17.32
N GLU A 194 -19.27 -5.19 16.74
CA GLU A 194 -18.65 -4.07 17.43
C GLU A 194 -18.95 -2.80 16.61
N ASP A 195 -19.41 -1.74 17.28
CA ASP A 195 -19.76 -0.46 16.63
C ASP A 195 -20.66 -0.61 15.39
N GLN A 196 -21.66 -1.50 15.45
CA GLN A 196 -22.59 -1.83 14.36
C GLN A 196 -21.94 -2.57 13.16
N ILE A 197 -20.68 -2.93 13.26
CA ILE A 197 -19.97 -3.68 12.23
C ILE A 197 -19.84 -5.13 12.67
N THR A 198 -20.25 -6.04 11.78
CA THR A 198 -20.12 -7.48 11.99
C THR A 198 -18.76 -7.98 11.49
N THR A 199 -18.02 -8.66 12.35
CA THR A 199 -16.77 -9.36 11.99
C THR A 199 -16.90 -10.84 12.27
N ARG A 200 -16.51 -11.69 11.31
CA ARG A 200 -16.47 -13.13 11.48
C ARG A 200 -15.04 -13.60 11.65
N ARG A 201 -14.82 -14.46 12.65
CA ARG A 201 -13.49 -15.01 12.97
C ARG A 201 -13.54 -16.52 13.07
N LEU A 202 -12.49 -17.17 12.59
CA LEU A 202 -12.26 -18.60 12.66
C LEU A 202 -11.01 -18.88 13.49
N ARG A 203 -11.06 -19.88 14.34
CA ARG A 203 -9.90 -20.36 15.09
C ARG A 203 -9.84 -21.88 15.08
N VAL A 204 -8.67 -22.44 14.77
CA VAL A 204 -8.41 -23.87 14.98
C VAL A 204 -7.99 -24.07 16.43
N VAL A 205 -8.90 -24.62 17.23
CA VAL A 205 -8.70 -24.80 18.69
C VAL A 205 -7.83 -26.01 18.97
N LYS A 206 -7.98 -27.04 18.15
CA LYS A 206 -7.30 -28.32 18.31
C LYS A 206 -7.08 -28.98 16.95
N TYR A 207 -5.91 -29.57 16.76
CA TYR A 207 -5.61 -30.40 15.60
C TYR A 207 -4.61 -31.48 16.03
N ARG A 208 -5.07 -32.74 16.21
CA ARG A 208 -4.22 -33.85 16.65
C ARG A 208 -3.32 -34.33 15.53
N GLY A 209 -2.02 -34.40 15.80
CA GLY A 209 -1.03 -34.94 14.87
C GLY A 209 -0.59 -34.01 13.73
N SER A 210 -0.93 -32.72 13.81
CA SER A 210 -0.47 -31.72 12.86
C SER A 210 -0.22 -30.37 13.53
N ALA A 211 0.80 -29.64 13.06
CA ALA A 211 0.90 -28.22 13.34
C ALA A 211 -0.24 -27.48 12.61
N HIS A 212 -0.68 -26.39 13.17
CA HIS A 212 -1.71 -25.52 12.63
C HIS A 212 -1.53 -24.10 13.16
N GLY A 213 -2.12 -23.12 12.48
CA GLY A 213 -2.21 -21.77 12.99
C GLY A 213 -3.14 -21.69 14.19
N SER A 214 -2.65 -21.14 15.30
CA SER A 214 -3.38 -21.04 16.58
C SER A 214 -4.09 -19.70 16.79
N ASN A 215 -3.89 -18.75 15.89
CA ASN A 215 -4.49 -17.41 15.94
C ASN A 215 -5.98 -17.43 15.58
N GLU A 216 -6.65 -16.32 15.79
CA GLU A 216 -7.95 -16.05 15.19
C GLU A 216 -7.75 -15.49 13.80
N TYR A 217 -8.46 -16.05 12.81
CA TYR A 217 -8.41 -15.67 11.42
C TYR A 217 -9.74 -15.07 11.01
N PRO A 218 -9.76 -13.90 10.40
CA PRO A 218 -10.99 -13.38 9.80
C PRO A 218 -11.41 -14.23 8.62
N PHE A 219 -12.71 -14.37 8.42
CA PHE A 219 -13.26 -15.04 7.25
C PHE A 219 -14.47 -14.32 6.69
N LEU A 220 -14.68 -14.50 5.40
CA LEU A 220 -15.77 -13.93 4.64
C LEU A 220 -16.78 -14.97 4.26
N ILE A 221 -18.03 -14.51 4.15
CA ILE A 221 -19.11 -15.21 3.46
C ILE A 221 -19.62 -14.23 2.40
N ASP A 222 -19.47 -14.57 1.14
CA ASP A 222 -19.98 -13.77 0.02
C ASP A 222 -20.46 -14.68 -1.12
N ASP A 223 -20.73 -14.11 -2.28
CA ASP A 223 -21.20 -14.79 -3.50
C ASP A 223 -20.23 -15.85 -4.05
N ALA A 224 -19.00 -15.89 -3.58
CA ALA A 224 -18.01 -16.91 -3.89
C ALA A 224 -17.89 -18.00 -2.79
N GLY A 225 -18.76 -17.97 -1.76
CA GLY A 225 -18.74 -18.89 -0.63
C GLY A 225 -17.96 -18.40 0.57
N ILE A 226 -17.20 -19.30 1.23
CA ILE A 226 -16.37 -18.98 2.38
C ILE A 226 -14.91 -18.82 1.96
N SER A 227 -14.28 -17.75 2.42
CA SER A 227 -12.84 -17.56 2.33
C SER A 227 -12.26 -17.12 3.68
N VAL A 228 -11.14 -17.72 4.07
CA VAL A 228 -10.40 -17.39 5.30
C VAL A 228 -9.20 -16.55 4.91
N LEU A 229 -8.94 -15.48 5.66
CA LEU A 229 -7.73 -14.70 5.50
C LEU A 229 -6.65 -15.30 6.39
N PRO A 230 -5.68 -16.03 5.85
CA PRO A 230 -4.56 -16.49 6.65
C PRO A 230 -3.83 -15.24 7.15
N VAL A 231 -3.60 -15.16 8.46
CA VAL A 231 -2.56 -14.28 9.00
C VAL A 231 -1.24 -14.95 8.61
N THR A 232 -0.88 -14.83 7.36
CA THR A 232 0.47 -15.15 6.96
C THR A 232 1.37 -14.17 7.68
N SER A 233 2.19 -14.67 8.61
CA SER A 233 3.52 -14.13 8.74
C SER A 233 4.10 -14.28 7.34
N ALA A 234 3.97 -13.25 6.50
CA ALA A 234 4.72 -13.21 5.28
C ALA A 234 6.16 -13.34 5.72
N ASP A 235 6.80 -14.44 5.38
CA ASP A 235 8.24 -14.52 5.52
C ASP A 235 8.77 -13.26 4.85
N LEU A 236 9.66 -12.54 5.53
CA LEU A 236 10.26 -11.31 5.00
C LEU A 236 11.17 -11.61 3.79
N ASP A 237 11.13 -12.83 3.30
CA ASP A 237 11.89 -13.32 2.15
C ASP A 237 11.09 -13.18 0.85
N TYR A 238 10.99 -11.95 0.36
CA TYR A 238 10.43 -11.63 -0.95
C TYR A 238 11.49 -11.03 -1.88
N ALA A 239 11.34 -11.30 -3.18
CA ALA A 239 12.23 -10.79 -4.19
C ALA A 239 12.20 -9.26 -4.24
N VAL A 240 13.36 -8.62 -4.14
CA VAL A 240 13.52 -7.17 -4.23
C VAL A 240 13.87 -6.79 -5.66
N SER A 241 13.05 -5.92 -6.27
CA SER A 241 13.29 -5.40 -7.62
C SER A 241 14.16 -4.13 -7.56
N SER A 242 15.11 -4.00 -8.48
CA SER A 242 15.86 -2.76 -8.73
C SER A 242 15.27 -1.93 -9.89
N ALA A 243 14.20 -2.40 -10.52
CA ALA A 243 13.52 -1.66 -11.57
C ALA A 243 12.87 -0.39 -10.99
N VAL A 244 12.95 0.72 -11.73
CA VAL A 244 12.41 2.01 -11.32
C VAL A 244 11.12 2.29 -12.06
N VAL A 245 10.11 2.75 -11.33
CA VAL A 245 8.81 3.17 -11.86
C VAL A 245 8.64 4.67 -11.67
N SER A 246 8.32 5.36 -12.77
CA SER A 246 8.05 6.81 -12.79
C SER A 246 6.62 7.08 -12.34
N THR A 247 6.44 8.18 -11.61
CA THR A 247 5.13 8.71 -11.21
C THR A 247 4.41 9.46 -12.33
N GLY A 248 5.10 9.74 -13.44
CA GLY A 248 4.63 10.62 -14.51
C GLY A 248 4.74 12.10 -14.17
N ILE A 249 5.33 12.45 -13.02
CA ILE A 249 5.61 13.83 -12.60
C ILE A 249 7.14 13.98 -12.55
N GLU A 250 7.72 14.50 -13.64
CA GLU A 250 9.18 14.61 -13.81
C GLU A 250 9.88 15.28 -12.60
N GLY A 251 9.30 16.37 -12.09
CA GLY A 251 9.85 17.08 -10.94
C GLY A 251 9.81 16.26 -9.65
N LEU A 252 8.83 15.35 -9.47
CA LEU A 252 8.75 14.45 -8.33
C LEU A 252 9.75 13.31 -8.48
N ASP A 253 9.83 12.72 -9.66
CA ASP A 253 10.77 11.64 -9.96
C ASP A 253 12.22 12.10 -9.76
N ALA A 254 12.55 13.34 -10.18
CA ALA A 254 13.86 13.95 -9.98
C ALA A 254 14.24 14.21 -8.50
N MET A 255 13.26 14.17 -7.57
CA MET A 255 13.56 14.26 -6.14
C MET A 255 14.12 12.96 -5.55
N PHE A 256 14.08 11.86 -6.29
CA PHE A 256 14.61 10.55 -5.90
C PHE A 256 15.81 10.20 -6.77
N GLY A 257 16.89 9.70 -6.17
CA GLY A 257 18.14 9.40 -6.86
C GLY A 257 18.03 8.48 -8.07
N PRO A 258 17.17 7.45 -8.05
CA PRO A 258 16.93 6.59 -9.21
C PRO A 258 16.10 7.24 -10.32
N GLY A 259 15.46 8.39 -10.06
CA GLY A 259 14.52 9.01 -11.00
C GLY A 259 13.11 8.44 -10.94
N GLY A 260 12.66 8.06 -9.75
CA GLY A 260 11.37 7.46 -9.44
C GLY A 260 11.44 6.53 -8.24
N PHE A 261 10.47 5.63 -8.11
CA PHE A 261 10.42 4.65 -7.01
C PHE A 261 10.85 3.26 -7.48
N TYR A 262 11.40 2.44 -6.60
CA TYR A 262 11.61 1.03 -6.93
C TYR A 262 10.28 0.29 -7.03
N GLN A 263 10.19 -0.61 -8.01
CA GLN A 263 9.04 -1.49 -8.19
C GLN A 263 8.82 -2.35 -6.93
N GLY A 264 7.56 -2.48 -6.50
CA GLY A 264 7.22 -3.18 -5.26
C GLY A 264 7.36 -2.33 -3.99
N SER A 265 7.71 -1.04 -4.10
CA SER A 265 7.77 -0.12 -2.96
C SER A 265 6.38 0.28 -2.47
N SER A 266 6.28 0.50 -1.15
CA SER A 266 5.12 1.09 -0.49
C SER A 266 5.36 2.57 -0.25
N ILE A 267 4.53 3.42 -0.85
CA ILE A 267 4.69 4.87 -0.89
C ILE A 267 3.52 5.52 -0.17
N LEU A 268 3.79 6.43 0.76
CA LEU A 268 2.78 7.22 1.46
C LEU A 268 2.79 8.66 0.95
N ILE A 269 1.62 9.19 0.60
CA ILE A 269 1.39 10.61 0.34
C ILE A 269 0.44 11.15 1.41
N SER A 270 0.94 12.03 2.27
CA SER A 270 0.13 12.61 3.35
C SER A 270 -0.07 14.11 3.15
N GLY A 271 -1.19 14.63 3.62
CA GLY A 271 -1.51 16.07 3.56
C GLY A 271 -2.96 16.37 3.90
N VAL A 272 -3.28 17.64 4.12
CA VAL A 272 -4.66 18.07 4.39
C VAL A 272 -5.56 17.90 3.17
N SER A 273 -6.88 18.05 3.34
CA SER A 273 -7.82 17.97 2.24
C SER A 273 -7.54 19.05 1.18
N GLY A 274 -7.68 18.70 -0.11
CA GLY A 274 -7.49 19.65 -1.21
C GLY A 274 -6.05 19.90 -1.65
N THR A 275 -5.04 19.28 -1.01
CA THR A 275 -3.63 19.48 -1.38
C THR A 275 -3.20 18.78 -2.68
N GLY A 276 -4.01 17.87 -3.23
CA GLY A 276 -3.72 17.19 -4.49
C GLY A 276 -3.21 15.75 -4.37
N LYS A 277 -3.41 15.08 -3.22
CA LYS A 277 -3.02 13.66 -3.01
C LYS A 277 -3.56 12.73 -4.08
N THR A 278 -4.89 12.76 -4.28
CA THR A 278 -5.59 11.97 -5.31
C THR A 278 -5.08 12.29 -6.72
N THR A 279 -4.71 13.54 -6.98
CA THR A 279 -4.17 13.98 -8.28
C THR A 279 -2.78 13.37 -8.55
N ILE A 280 -1.91 13.32 -7.54
CA ILE A 280 -0.59 12.64 -7.66
C ILE A 280 -0.81 11.13 -7.88
N GLY A 281 -1.70 10.50 -7.09
CA GLY A 281 -2.05 9.09 -7.28
C GLY A 281 -2.57 8.80 -8.69
N SER A 282 -3.44 9.68 -9.20
CA SER A 282 -3.98 9.59 -10.56
C SER A 282 -2.92 9.76 -11.65
N SER A 283 -1.94 10.64 -11.45
CA SER A 283 -0.81 10.79 -12.37
C SER A 283 0.04 9.52 -12.41
N PHE A 284 0.28 8.90 -11.26
CA PHE A 284 1.02 7.65 -11.18
C PHE A 284 0.28 6.50 -11.89
N ILE A 285 -1.05 6.41 -11.70
CA ILE A 285 -1.90 5.47 -12.42
C ILE A 285 -1.81 5.71 -13.94
N ASP A 286 -1.97 6.96 -14.41
CA ASP A 286 -1.89 7.29 -15.83
C ASP A 286 -0.54 6.90 -16.44
N ALA A 287 0.56 7.18 -15.74
CA ALA A 287 1.90 6.80 -16.15
C ALA A 287 2.08 5.27 -16.21
N ALA A 288 1.59 4.52 -15.22
CA ALA A 288 1.64 3.07 -15.19
C ALA A 288 0.79 2.44 -16.32
N CYS A 289 -0.44 2.92 -16.51
CA CYS A 289 -1.30 2.47 -17.61
C CYS A 289 -0.70 2.76 -18.99
N ARG A 290 -0.03 3.90 -19.18
CA ARG A 290 0.70 4.20 -20.43
C ARG A 290 1.85 3.23 -20.69
N ARG A 291 2.44 2.64 -19.66
CA ARG A 291 3.44 1.56 -19.79
C ARG A 291 2.80 0.19 -20.05
N GLY A 292 1.46 0.10 -20.08
CA GLY A 292 0.71 -1.16 -20.24
C GLY A 292 0.51 -1.93 -18.94
N GLU A 293 0.79 -1.34 -17.78
CA GLU A 293 0.60 -1.96 -16.48
C GLU A 293 -0.86 -1.91 -16.04
N ARG A 294 -1.37 -2.99 -15.44
CA ARG A 294 -2.69 -2.98 -14.81
C ARG A 294 -2.64 -2.24 -13.50
N CYS A 295 -3.60 -1.35 -13.27
CA CYS A 295 -3.71 -0.53 -12.08
C CYS A 295 -5.04 -0.77 -11.38
N LEU A 296 -5.03 -1.00 -10.07
CA LEU A 296 -6.21 -1.17 -9.26
C LEU A 296 -6.28 -0.04 -8.22
N SER A 297 -7.41 0.67 -8.16
CA SER A 297 -7.60 1.79 -7.26
C SER A 297 -8.74 1.50 -6.28
N PHE A 298 -8.42 1.36 -5.00
CA PHE A 298 -9.38 1.28 -3.91
C PHE A 298 -9.71 2.68 -3.41
N VAL A 299 -10.97 3.08 -3.53
CA VAL A 299 -11.42 4.44 -3.23
C VAL A 299 -12.54 4.40 -2.19
N PHE A 300 -12.39 5.20 -1.14
CA PHE A 300 -13.26 5.16 0.02
C PHE A 300 -14.15 6.40 0.19
N GLU A 301 -13.80 7.51 -0.45
CA GLU A 301 -14.52 8.79 -0.32
C GLU A 301 -15.24 9.19 -1.60
N GLU A 302 -14.66 8.95 -2.78
CA GLU A 302 -15.18 9.32 -4.09
C GLU A 302 -15.44 8.08 -4.95
N SER A 303 -16.33 8.18 -5.93
CA SER A 303 -16.48 7.13 -6.94
C SER A 303 -15.41 7.26 -8.04
N GLY A 304 -15.07 6.16 -8.72
CA GLY A 304 -14.12 6.19 -9.84
C GLY A 304 -14.53 7.18 -10.94
N ALA A 305 -15.84 7.31 -11.23
CA ALA A 305 -16.36 8.28 -12.19
C ALA A 305 -16.13 9.73 -11.75
N GLN A 306 -16.26 10.03 -10.44
CA GLN A 306 -15.95 11.36 -9.90
C GLN A 306 -14.46 11.67 -10.03
N ILE A 307 -13.59 10.72 -9.68
CA ILE A 307 -12.14 10.87 -9.82
C ILE A 307 -11.77 11.14 -11.29
N CYS A 308 -12.26 10.32 -12.24
CA CYS A 308 -12.01 10.53 -13.66
C CYS A 308 -12.44 11.93 -14.13
N ARG A 309 -13.62 12.40 -13.70
CA ARG A 309 -14.08 13.76 -14.00
C ARG A 309 -13.17 14.83 -13.41
N ASN A 310 -12.81 14.69 -12.13
CA ASN A 310 -12.07 15.70 -11.40
C ASN A 310 -10.65 15.88 -11.95
N VAL A 311 -9.96 14.79 -12.29
CA VAL A 311 -8.58 14.86 -12.79
C VAL A 311 -8.46 15.31 -14.24
N ARG A 312 -9.56 15.36 -15.00
CA ARG A 312 -9.58 16.00 -16.34
C ARG A 312 -9.21 17.48 -16.28
N SER A 313 -9.54 18.17 -15.17
CA SER A 313 -9.18 19.58 -14.97
C SER A 313 -7.67 19.82 -14.94
N VAL A 314 -6.90 18.78 -14.65
CA VAL A 314 -5.43 18.80 -14.65
C VAL A 314 -4.82 17.99 -15.79
N GLY A 315 -5.57 17.80 -16.89
CA GLY A 315 -5.07 17.18 -18.11
C GLY A 315 -4.91 15.66 -18.08
N LEU A 316 -5.44 14.98 -17.04
CA LEU A 316 -5.39 13.52 -16.94
C LEU A 316 -6.70 12.90 -17.44
N ASP A 317 -6.61 11.97 -18.40
CA ASP A 317 -7.76 11.21 -18.88
C ASP A 317 -7.66 9.74 -18.46
N LEU A 318 -8.19 9.44 -17.26
CA LEU A 318 -8.22 8.08 -16.74
C LEU A 318 -9.33 7.22 -17.35
N ALA A 319 -10.37 7.82 -17.94
CA ALA A 319 -11.50 7.09 -18.51
C ALA A 319 -11.05 6.12 -19.61
N ARG A 320 -10.12 6.54 -20.47
CA ARG A 320 -9.52 5.69 -21.51
C ARG A 320 -8.85 4.42 -20.95
N HIS A 321 -8.27 4.50 -19.75
CA HIS A 321 -7.61 3.35 -19.12
C HIS A 321 -8.64 2.39 -18.48
N VAL A 322 -9.78 2.92 -18.02
CA VAL A 322 -10.92 2.09 -17.60
C VAL A 322 -11.52 1.36 -18.79
N GLU A 323 -11.75 2.05 -19.91
CA GLU A 323 -12.28 1.48 -21.16
C GLU A 323 -11.36 0.40 -21.75
N SER A 324 -10.04 0.60 -21.67
CA SER A 324 -9.05 -0.39 -22.12
C SER A 324 -8.85 -1.57 -21.17
N GLY A 325 -9.48 -1.58 -19.98
CA GLY A 325 -9.33 -2.63 -18.97
C GLY A 325 -7.99 -2.60 -18.22
N LEU A 326 -7.17 -1.56 -18.39
CA LEU A 326 -5.92 -1.39 -17.64
C LEU A 326 -6.14 -0.78 -16.26
N LEU A 327 -7.19 0.01 -16.06
CA LEU A 327 -7.55 0.59 -14.78
C LEU A 327 -8.90 0.07 -14.30
N ARG A 328 -8.94 -0.37 -13.04
CA ARG A 328 -10.17 -0.73 -12.34
C ARG A 328 -10.28 0.05 -11.04
N PHE A 329 -11.47 0.60 -10.77
CA PHE A 329 -11.81 1.24 -9.51
C PHE A 329 -12.68 0.32 -8.68
N GLU A 330 -12.30 0.10 -7.42
CA GLU A 330 -13.11 -0.56 -6.40
C GLU A 330 -13.52 0.48 -5.36
N ALA A 331 -14.78 0.87 -5.41
CA ALA A 331 -15.33 1.89 -4.51
C ALA A 331 -16.13 1.22 -3.38
N ALA A 332 -15.76 1.50 -2.14
CA ALA A 332 -16.48 1.01 -0.97
C ALA A 332 -16.48 2.05 0.14
N ARG A 333 -17.65 2.27 0.79
CA ARG A 333 -17.68 3.10 2.00
C ARG A 333 -17.01 2.36 3.16
N PRO A 334 -16.12 3.01 3.94
CA PRO A 334 -15.42 2.36 5.05
C PRO A 334 -16.34 1.78 6.13
N SER A 335 -17.54 2.36 6.27
CA SER A 335 -18.55 1.93 7.24
C SER A 335 -19.37 0.70 6.80
N LEU A 336 -19.23 0.23 5.57
CA LEU A 336 -19.99 -0.94 5.09
C LEU A 336 -19.45 -2.26 5.66
N PHE A 337 -18.16 -2.31 5.98
CA PHE A 337 -17.49 -3.54 6.37
C PHE A 337 -16.44 -3.25 7.44
N GLY A 338 -16.13 -4.26 8.25
CA GLY A 338 -14.96 -4.24 9.14
C GLY A 338 -13.63 -4.25 8.36
N LEU A 339 -12.55 -3.85 9.03
CA LEU A 339 -11.21 -3.75 8.45
C LEU A 339 -10.78 -5.05 7.76
N GLU A 340 -11.07 -6.17 8.39
CA GLU A 340 -10.70 -7.50 7.90
C GLU A 340 -11.45 -7.87 6.62
N MET A 341 -12.73 -7.46 6.54
CA MET A 341 -13.55 -7.65 5.34
C MET A 341 -13.01 -6.81 4.17
N HIS A 342 -12.61 -5.56 4.43
CA HIS A 342 -11.96 -4.73 3.43
C HIS A 342 -10.67 -5.38 2.91
N LEU A 343 -9.82 -5.86 3.83
CA LEU A 343 -8.57 -6.54 3.45
C LEU A 343 -8.82 -7.79 2.59
N ALA A 344 -9.80 -8.60 2.97
CA ALA A 344 -10.15 -9.81 2.23
C ALA A 344 -10.63 -9.53 0.80
N ARG A 345 -11.52 -8.53 0.66
CA ARG A 345 -12.00 -8.10 -0.66
C ARG A 345 -10.86 -7.56 -1.50
N MET A 346 -10.01 -6.72 -0.91
CA MET A 346 -8.83 -6.19 -1.59
C MET A 346 -7.90 -7.32 -2.06
N GLN A 347 -7.65 -8.32 -1.22
CA GLN A 347 -6.85 -9.48 -1.60
C GLN A 347 -7.46 -10.24 -2.78
N ARG A 348 -8.76 -10.54 -2.73
CA ARG A 348 -9.47 -11.22 -3.81
C ARG A 348 -9.40 -10.44 -5.13
N ASP A 349 -9.66 -9.14 -5.07
CA ASP A 349 -9.66 -8.29 -6.26
C ASP A 349 -8.26 -8.16 -6.86
N ILE A 350 -7.21 -8.08 -6.03
CA ILE A 350 -5.80 -8.10 -6.45
C ILE A 350 -5.45 -9.44 -7.10
N ASP A 351 -5.84 -10.57 -6.50
CA ASP A 351 -5.52 -11.90 -7.03
C ASP A 351 -6.24 -12.17 -8.36
N ALA A 352 -7.47 -11.66 -8.51
CA ALA A 352 -8.25 -11.76 -9.76
C ALA A 352 -7.71 -10.85 -10.87
N PHE A 353 -7.39 -9.59 -10.54
CA PHE A 353 -6.99 -8.59 -11.52
C PHE A 353 -5.49 -8.59 -11.83
N LYS A 354 -4.65 -9.01 -10.87
CA LYS A 354 -3.17 -9.07 -10.94
C LYS A 354 -2.55 -7.73 -11.35
N PRO A 355 -2.78 -6.66 -10.58
CA PRO A 355 -2.25 -5.34 -10.87
C PRO A 355 -0.73 -5.26 -10.63
N GLY A 356 -0.02 -4.39 -11.39
CA GLY A 356 1.36 -3.97 -11.09
C GLY A 356 1.41 -2.78 -10.14
N LEU A 357 0.35 -1.95 -10.14
CA LEU A 357 0.21 -0.79 -9.27
C LEU A 357 -1.14 -0.83 -8.52
N VAL A 358 -1.11 -0.54 -7.22
CA VAL A 358 -2.30 -0.38 -6.38
C VAL A 358 -2.31 1.01 -5.74
N LEU A 359 -3.43 1.72 -5.85
CA LEU A 359 -3.71 2.96 -5.12
C LEU A 359 -4.76 2.72 -4.04
N ILE A 360 -4.52 3.21 -2.84
CA ILE A 360 -5.47 3.17 -1.70
C ILE A 360 -5.74 4.61 -1.26
N ASP A 361 -6.93 5.11 -1.53
CA ASP A 361 -7.25 6.54 -1.42
C ASP A 361 -8.58 6.83 -0.71
N PRO A 362 -8.53 7.42 0.52
CA PRO A 362 -7.39 7.48 1.42
C PRO A 362 -7.38 6.29 2.41
N VAL A 363 -6.21 5.83 2.82
CA VAL A 363 -6.08 4.80 3.85
C VAL A 363 -6.58 5.25 5.23
N SER A 364 -6.54 6.56 5.49
CA SER A 364 -7.06 7.18 6.72
C SER A 364 -8.60 7.14 6.84
N ALA A 365 -9.32 6.78 5.78
CA ALA A 365 -10.77 6.56 5.84
C ALA A 365 -11.13 5.25 6.56
N LEU A 366 -10.23 4.26 6.57
CA LEU A 366 -10.43 3.01 7.29
C LEU A 366 -10.54 3.27 8.80
N ARG A 367 -11.55 2.67 9.43
CA ARG A 367 -11.87 2.89 10.85
C ARG A 367 -11.84 1.58 11.62
N GLY A 368 -11.41 1.65 12.88
CA GLY A 368 -11.35 0.54 13.81
C GLY A 368 -10.43 0.83 14.98
N PRO A 369 -10.33 -0.07 15.94
CA PRO A 369 -9.36 0.04 17.03
C PRO A 369 -7.93 0.21 16.50
N VAL A 370 -7.14 1.07 17.12
CA VAL A 370 -5.78 1.44 16.64
C VAL A 370 -4.91 0.21 16.38
N ASN A 371 -4.90 -0.76 17.28
CA ASN A 371 -4.10 -1.98 17.15
C ASN A 371 -4.55 -2.86 15.97
N GLU A 372 -5.85 -2.94 15.72
CA GLU A 372 -6.40 -3.72 14.59
C GLU A 372 -6.13 -3.01 13.27
N LEU A 373 -6.24 -1.70 13.24
CA LEU A 373 -5.91 -0.90 12.06
C LEU A 373 -4.42 -1.05 11.70
N GLN A 374 -3.52 -0.96 12.70
CA GLN A 374 -2.09 -1.19 12.50
C GLN A 374 -1.79 -2.59 11.95
N ALA A 375 -2.38 -3.62 12.54
CA ALA A 375 -2.22 -4.99 12.10
C ALA A 375 -2.75 -5.21 10.68
N THR A 376 -3.90 -4.61 10.34
CA THR A 376 -4.49 -4.70 9.00
C THR A 376 -3.61 -4.00 7.95
N LEU A 377 -3.08 -2.82 8.28
CA LEU A 377 -2.19 -2.07 7.38
C LEU A 377 -0.86 -2.81 7.18
N LEU A 378 -0.29 -3.41 8.23
CA LEU A 378 0.89 -4.25 8.11
C LEU A 378 0.65 -5.41 7.15
N ARG A 379 -0.44 -6.17 7.35
CA ARG A 379 -0.81 -7.29 6.46
C ARG A 379 -1.02 -6.84 5.02
N MET A 380 -1.64 -5.68 4.81
CA MET A 380 -1.85 -5.10 3.48
C MET A 380 -0.53 -4.78 2.79
N VAL A 381 0.40 -4.13 3.49
CA VAL A 381 1.73 -3.81 2.96
C VAL A 381 2.51 -5.08 2.64
N ASP A 382 2.53 -6.06 3.55
CA ASP A 382 3.22 -7.33 3.35
C ASP A 382 2.63 -8.13 2.17
N MET A 383 1.31 -8.15 2.05
CA MET A 383 0.61 -8.78 0.94
C MET A 383 1.00 -8.15 -0.41
N LEU A 384 1.06 -6.83 -0.50
CA LEU A 384 1.43 -6.12 -1.73
C LEU A 384 2.91 -6.32 -2.06
N LYS A 385 3.79 -6.25 -1.07
CA LYS A 385 5.24 -6.47 -1.24
C LYS A 385 5.56 -7.90 -1.66
N SER A 386 4.94 -8.90 -1.05
CA SER A 386 5.17 -10.32 -1.41
C SER A 386 4.77 -10.64 -2.85
N ARG A 387 3.86 -9.86 -3.44
CA ARG A 387 3.45 -9.96 -4.85
C ARG A 387 4.25 -9.04 -5.79
N GLY A 388 5.21 -8.27 -5.27
CA GLY A 388 6.00 -7.31 -6.05
C GLY A 388 5.17 -6.12 -6.59
N ILE A 389 4.03 -5.82 -5.97
CA ILE A 389 3.11 -4.77 -6.39
C ILE A 389 3.56 -3.43 -5.81
N THR A 390 3.72 -2.42 -6.67
CA THR A 390 3.95 -1.04 -6.21
C THR A 390 2.67 -0.47 -5.61
N ALA A 391 2.75 0.00 -4.37
CA ALA A 391 1.58 0.45 -3.63
C ALA A 391 1.69 1.93 -3.24
N LEU A 392 0.65 2.69 -3.56
CA LEU A 392 0.52 4.08 -3.18
C LEU A 392 -0.62 4.23 -2.17
N PHE A 393 -0.33 4.81 -1.03
CA PHE A 393 -1.27 5.10 0.03
C PHE A 393 -1.42 6.61 0.17
N THR A 394 -2.65 7.11 0.12
CA THR A 394 -2.89 8.51 0.50
C THR A 394 -3.43 8.56 1.93
N SER A 395 -3.06 9.58 2.66
CA SER A 395 -3.55 9.81 4.03
C SER A 395 -3.97 11.25 4.24
N LEU A 396 -5.16 11.41 4.81
CA LEU A 396 -5.68 12.72 5.21
C LEU A 396 -5.10 13.10 6.57
N ARG A 397 -4.67 14.36 6.72
CA ARG A 397 -4.26 14.95 8.00
C ARG A 397 -5.29 15.98 8.45
N THR A 398 -5.47 16.08 9.74
CA THR A 398 -6.25 17.16 10.36
C THR A 398 -5.26 18.17 10.96
N ASP A 399 -5.43 19.46 10.64
CA ASP A 399 -4.56 20.51 11.17
C ASP A 399 -4.60 20.55 12.70
N GLY A 400 -3.44 20.62 13.34
CA GLY A 400 -3.28 20.89 14.77
C GLY A 400 -3.21 19.69 15.71
N THR A 401 -3.31 18.46 15.24
CA THR A 401 -3.10 17.26 16.07
C THR A 401 -1.82 16.53 15.69
N PHE A 402 -1.18 15.90 16.68
CA PHE A 402 -0.09 14.93 16.47
C PHE A 402 -0.45 13.99 15.32
N ASP A 403 0.52 13.67 14.51
CA ASP A 403 0.40 12.88 13.28
C ASP A 403 -0.32 11.54 13.56
N GLN A 404 -1.65 11.45 13.35
CA GLN A 404 -2.36 10.17 13.49
C GLN A 404 -1.74 9.07 12.62
N VAL A 405 -1.12 9.44 11.51
CA VAL A 405 -0.36 8.54 10.64
C VAL A 405 0.95 8.11 11.30
N GLY A 406 1.62 9.01 12.06
CA GLY A 406 2.75 8.69 12.92
C GLY A 406 2.36 7.82 14.10
N ASP A 407 1.21 8.10 14.72
CA ASP A 407 0.65 7.32 15.84
C ASP A 407 0.21 5.92 15.40
N LEU A 408 -0.22 5.74 14.14
CA LEU A 408 -0.57 4.45 13.56
C LEU A 408 0.66 3.59 13.17
N GLY A 409 1.89 4.07 13.37
CA GLY A 409 3.09 3.32 12.99
C GLY A 409 3.28 3.13 11.48
N LEU A 410 2.42 3.71 10.63
CA LEU A 410 2.49 3.61 9.16
C LEU A 410 3.82 4.09 8.62
N SER A 411 4.39 5.13 9.22
CA SER A 411 5.68 5.67 8.80
C SER A 411 6.81 4.65 8.83
N SER A 412 6.76 3.68 9.73
CA SER A 412 7.76 2.62 9.83
C SER A 412 7.59 1.55 8.74
N LEU A 413 6.38 1.36 8.21
CA LEU A 413 6.05 0.34 7.21
C LEU A 413 6.34 0.80 5.77
N MET A 414 6.28 2.12 5.52
CA MET A 414 6.44 2.68 4.18
C MET A 414 7.90 2.78 3.78
N ASP A 415 8.19 2.54 2.49
CA ASP A 415 9.52 2.70 1.93
C ASP A 415 9.81 4.16 1.56
N ALA A 416 8.81 4.88 1.07
CA ALA A 416 8.90 6.31 0.81
C ALA A 416 7.71 7.07 1.41
N TRP A 417 7.97 8.32 1.82
CA TRP A 417 6.94 9.20 2.36
C TRP A 417 7.11 10.60 1.81
N VAL A 418 6.10 11.05 1.07
CA VAL A 418 5.98 12.41 0.52
C VAL A 418 4.91 13.16 1.30
N LYS A 419 5.20 14.37 1.74
CA LYS A 419 4.28 15.21 2.49
C LYS A 419 3.88 16.43 1.66
N LEU A 420 2.58 16.67 1.59
CA LEU A 420 1.96 17.84 0.98
C LEU A 420 1.54 18.82 2.08
N LEU A 421 1.84 20.09 1.87
CA LEU A 421 1.45 21.19 2.76
C LEU A 421 0.82 22.30 1.94
N ASP A 422 -0.14 22.98 2.55
CA ASP A 422 -0.60 24.30 2.14
C ASP A 422 0.18 25.35 2.91
N VAL A 423 0.71 26.33 2.23
CA VAL A 423 1.43 27.47 2.80
C VAL A 423 0.63 28.74 2.50
N ASP A 424 0.10 29.36 3.53
CA ASP A 424 -0.58 30.65 3.42
C ASP A 424 0.44 31.75 3.66
N ALA A 425 0.76 32.51 2.62
CA ALA A 425 1.69 33.64 2.70
C ALA A 425 1.23 34.79 1.81
N ASN A 426 1.28 36.01 2.33
CA ASN A 426 0.97 37.25 1.58
C ASN A 426 -0.41 37.27 0.90
N GLY A 427 -1.41 36.62 1.50
CA GLY A 427 -2.77 36.54 0.95
C GLY A 427 -2.94 35.53 -0.18
N GLU A 428 -1.94 34.72 -0.45
CA GLU A 428 -1.97 33.64 -1.42
C GLU A 428 -1.75 32.29 -0.73
N ARG A 429 -2.54 31.29 -1.13
CA ARG A 429 -2.40 29.89 -0.67
C ARG A 429 -1.69 29.08 -1.74
N THR A 430 -0.48 28.65 -1.44
CA THR A 430 0.35 27.83 -2.32
C THR A 430 0.52 26.42 -1.76
N ARG A 431 0.59 25.44 -2.67
CA ARG A 431 0.84 24.05 -2.29
C ARG A 431 2.32 23.75 -2.41
N THR A 432 2.83 23.06 -1.41
CA THR A 432 4.23 22.61 -1.41
C THR A 432 4.31 21.12 -1.11
N LEU A 433 5.39 20.49 -1.51
CA LEU A 433 5.70 19.11 -1.14
C LEU A 433 7.18 18.94 -0.80
N TYR A 434 7.47 17.95 0.01
CA TYR A 434 8.84 17.49 0.30
C TYR A 434 8.85 16.01 0.66
N VAL A 435 10.01 15.37 0.53
CA VAL A 435 10.23 13.97 0.89
C VAL A 435 10.66 13.89 2.35
N ILE A 436 9.90 13.14 3.17
CA ILE A 436 10.26 12.87 4.56
C ILE A 436 11.23 11.70 4.66
N LYS A 437 11.02 10.68 3.81
CA LYS A 437 11.74 9.41 3.89
C LYS A 437 11.77 8.73 2.52
N ALA A 438 12.90 8.09 2.22
CA ALA A 438 13.05 7.15 1.12
C ALA A 438 14.05 6.06 1.50
N ARG A 439 13.57 4.83 1.72
CA ARG A 439 14.42 3.70 2.09
C ARG A 439 15.20 3.18 0.87
N GLY A 440 16.48 2.94 1.04
CA GLY A 440 17.33 2.36 0.00
C GLY A 440 17.62 3.27 -1.18
N MET A 441 17.20 4.55 -1.16
CA MET A 441 17.47 5.52 -2.22
C MET A 441 17.77 6.90 -1.65
N SER A 442 18.66 7.65 -2.33
CA SER A 442 18.89 9.06 -2.03
C SER A 442 17.67 9.88 -2.43
N HIS A 443 17.42 10.96 -1.73
CA HIS A 443 16.32 11.87 -2.04
C HIS A 443 16.67 13.32 -1.70
N SER A 444 15.96 14.24 -2.33
CA SER A 444 16.06 15.67 -2.07
C SER A 444 15.37 16.02 -0.75
N ASN A 445 16.04 16.82 0.08
CA ASN A 445 15.46 17.38 1.31
C ASN A 445 14.78 18.74 1.09
N GLN A 446 14.71 19.21 -0.16
CA GLN A 446 14.18 20.52 -0.48
C GLN A 446 12.67 20.51 -0.60
N VAL A 447 12.06 21.60 -0.17
CA VAL A 447 10.64 21.88 -0.41
C VAL A 447 10.47 22.35 -1.84
N ARG A 448 9.50 21.77 -2.55
CA ARG A 448 9.12 22.15 -3.91
C ARG A 448 7.72 22.75 -3.90
N GLU A 449 7.51 23.79 -4.69
CA GLU A 449 6.17 24.31 -4.97
C GLU A 449 5.46 23.37 -5.93
N PHE A 450 4.19 23.03 -5.60
CA PHE A 450 3.36 22.08 -6.32
C PHE A 450 2.26 22.80 -7.08
N LEU A 451 2.42 22.91 -8.39
CA LEU A 451 1.50 23.59 -9.29
C LEU A 451 0.66 22.58 -10.06
N MET A 452 -0.65 22.82 -10.08
CA MET A 452 -1.62 22.06 -10.87
C MET A 452 -2.25 22.98 -11.91
N SER A 453 -2.22 22.57 -13.17
CA SER A 453 -2.80 23.29 -14.29
C SER A 453 -3.44 22.31 -15.27
N SER A 454 -4.14 22.82 -16.27
CA SER A 454 -4.66 21.98 -17.38
C SER A 454 -3.57 21.26 -18.18
N ALA A 455 -2.31 21.69 -18.06
CA ALA A 455 -1.16 21.03 -18.67
C ALA A 455 -0.54 19.92 -17.78
N GLY A 456 -1.14 19.65 -16.62
CA GLY A 456 -0.67 18.64 -15.68
C GLY A 456 -0.09 19.21 -14.38
N ILE A 457 0.68 18.37 -13.70
CA ILE A 457 1.38 18.67 -12.46
C ILE A 457 2.81 19.10 -12.76
N ARG A 458 3.24 20.20 -12.15
CA ARG A 458 4.61 20.69 -12.24
C ARG A 458 5.14 21.03 -10.85
N LEU A 459 6.36 20.59 -10.56
CA LEU A 459 7.09 21.00 -9.37
C LEU A 459 8.11 22.09 -9.75
N VAL A 460 8.18 23.10 -8.91
CA VAL A 460 9.10 24.24 -9.07
C VAL A 460 9.89 24.39 -7.79
N ASP A 461 11.14 24.80 -7.91
CA ASP A 461 11.99 25.09 -6.76
C ASP A 461 11.37 26.22 -5.94
N ALA A 462 11.24 26.00 -4.63
CA ALA A 462 10.90 27.09 -3.72
C ALA A 462 12.13 27.99 -3.59
N TYR A 463 11.91 29.31 -3.63
CA TYR A 463 12.98 30.27 -3.38
C TYR A 463 13.39 30.23 -1.91
N VAL A 464 14.69 30.08 -1.64
CA VAL A 464 15.26 30.10 -0.28
C VAL A 464 16.17 31.33 -0.17
N GLY A 465 15.69 32.34 0.53
CA GLY A 465 16.42 33.59 0.72
C GLY A 465 16.48 34.00 2.19
N PRO A 466 17.04 35.21 2.48
CA PRO A 466 17.17 35.72 3.85
C PRO A 466 15.85 35.85 4.62
N ALA A 467 14.74 35.95 3.91
CA ALA A 467 13.36 36.00 4.45
C ALA A 467 12.74 34.62 4.67
N GLY A 468 13.47 33.50 4.42
CA GLY A 468 12.98 32.14 4.50
C GLY A 468 12.59 31.56 3.13
N VAL A 469 11.67 30.59 3.13
CA VAL A 469 11.16 29.93 1.92
C VAL A 469 10.01 30.76 1.34
N LEU A 470 10.18 31.26 0.12
CA LEU A 470 9.16 32.00 -0.60
C LEU A 470 8.56 31.14 -1.73
N THR A 471 7.25 31.19 -1.88
CA THR A 471 6.47 30.47 -2.90
C THR A 471 5.48 31.43 -3.57
N GLY A 472 4.89 31.02 -4.70
CA GLY A 472 3.87 31.80 -5.40
C GLY A 472 4.36 33.16 -5.90
N THR A 473 3.51 34.17 -5.81
CA THR A 473 3.78 35.53 -6.25
C THR A 473 5.00 36.16 -5.53
N ALA A 474 5.18 35.86 -4.24
CA ALA A 474 6.31 36.39 -3.46
C ALA A 474 7.66 35.92 -4.03
N ARG A 475 7.76 34.67 -4.50
CA ARG A 475 8.95 34.12 -5.19
C ARG A 475 9.21 34.91 -6.48
N VAL A 476 8.18 35.07 -7.32
CA VAL A 476 8.33 35.77 -8.60
C VAL A 476 8.79 37.22 -8.42
N VAL A 477 8.23 37.90 -7.42
CA VAL A 477 8.62 39.30 -7.09
C VAL A 477 10.08 39.35 -6.62
N GLN A 478 10.50 38.43 -5.78
CA GLN A 478 11.85 38.38 -5.27
C GLN A 478 12.88 38.04 -6.36
N GLU A 479 12.59 37.07 -7.22
CA GLU A 479 13.41 36.72 -8.38
C GLU A 479 13.57 37.93 -9.31
N ALA A 480 12.48 38.65 -9.61
CA ALA A 480 12.51 39.85 -10.44
C ALA A 480 13.35 40.99 -9.81
N GLN A 481 13.26 41.17 -8.48
CA GLN A 481 14.08 42.15 -7.76
C GLN A 481 15.58 41.79 -7.83
N GLU A 482 15.92 40.54 -7.65
CA GLU A 482 17.30 40.07 -7.72
C GLU A 482 17.90 40.20 -9.14
N GLU A 483 17.11 39.91 -10.18
CA GLU A 483 17.53 40.15 -11.57
C GLU A 483 17.77 41.64 -11.84
N ALA A 484 16.86 42.50 -11.35
CA ALA A 484 17.03 43.95 -11.48
C ALA A 484 18.27 44.44 -10.75
N ASP A 485 18.55 43.97 -9.53
CA ASP A 485 19.73 44.33 -8.76
C ASP A 485 21.01 43.75 -9.37
N ALA A 486 20.97 42.54 -9.94
CA ALA A 486 22.10 41.99 -10.68
C ALA A 486 22.45 42.81 -11.92
N LEU A 487 21.41 43.27 -12.66
CA LEU A 487 21.57 44.15 -13.82
C LEU A 487 22.18 45.50 -13.42
N ARG A 488 21.68 46.13 -12.34
CA ARG A 488 22.25 47.37 -11.76
C ARG A 488 23.71 47.22 -11.39
N ARG A 489 24.06 46.14 -10.68
CA ARG A 489 25.46 45.85 -10.29
C ARG A 489 26.37 45.68 -11.52
N ARG A 490 25.90 45.04 -12.60
CA ARG A 490 26.65 44.94 -13.86
C ARG A 490 26.86 46.31 -14.50
N GLN A 491 25.80 47.11 -14.59
CA GLN A 491 25.92 48.48 -15.15
C GLN A 491 26.85 49.35 -14.35
N ASP A 492 26.80 49.32 -13.01
CA ASP A 492 27.70 50.07 -12.14
C ASP A 492 29.14 49.59 -12.27
N SER A 493 29.36 48.30 -12.38
CA SER A 493 30.70 47.72 -12.61
C SER A 493 31.28 48.17 -13.97
N GLU A 494 30.47 48.16 -15.03
CA GLU A 494 30.88 48.66 -16.35
C GLU A 494 31.18 50.15 -16.32
N ARG A 495 30.32 50.95 -15.64
CA ARG A 495 30.53 52.38 -15.48
C ARG A 495 31.85 52.67 -14.76
N ARG A 496 32.12 52.02 -13.65
CA ARG A 496 33.40 52.12 -12.91
C ARG A 496 34.59 51.72 -13.79
N ARG A 497 34.46 50.63 -14.54
CA ARG A 497 35.50 50.17 -15.47
C ARG A 497 35.80 51.21 -16.54
N ARG A 498 34.78 51.83 -17.15
CA ARG A 498 34.95 52.92 -18.13
C ARG A 498 35.60 54.15 -17.52
N GLU A 499 35.25 54.48 -16.28
CA GLU A 499 35.84 55.60 -15.54
C GLU A 499 37.33 55.36 -15.25
N VAL A 500 37.70 54.17 -14.78
CA VAL A 500 39.09 53.78 -14.56
C VAL A 500 39.90 53.82 -15.88
N VAL A 501 39.34 53.34 -16.98
CA VAL A 501 40.01 53.40 -18.29
C VAL A 501 40.21 54.85 -18.75
N ARG A 502 39.21 55.73 -18.60
CA ARG A 502 39.34 57.15 -18.90
C ARG A 502 40.39 57.83 -18.05
N ARG A 503 40.42 57.54 -16.75
CA ARG A 503 41.42 58.10 -15.82
C ARG A 503 42.83 57.61 -16.20
N ARG A 504 42.99 56.35 -16.54
CA ARG A 504 44.25 55.79 -17.01
C ARG A 504 44.72 56.50 -18.30
N GLN A 505 43.87 56.67 -19.27
CA GLN A 505 44.18 57.38 -20.52
C GLN A 505 44.54 58.82 -20.28
N SER A 506 43.89 59.53 -19.31
CA SER A 506 44.27 60.91 -18.93
C SER A 506 45.64 60.96 -18.31
N ILE A 507 45.97 60.03 -17.42
CA ILE A 507 47.30 59.93 -16.80
C ILE A 507 48.34 59.56 -17.86
N GLU A 508 48.08 58.67 -18.77
CA GLU A 508 49.01 58.34 -19.87
C GLU A 508 49.28 59.53 -20.77
N ARG A 509 48.31 60.43 -21.06
CA ARG A 509 48.50 61.67 -21.76
C ARG A 509 49.38 62.63 -20.96
N GLN A 510 49.09 62.80 -19.66
CA GLN A 510 49.95 63.66 -18.79
C GLN A 510 51.42 63.20 -18.74
N ILE A 511 51.63 61.88 -18.68
CA ILE A 511 52.97 61.31 -18.75
C ILE A 511 53.63 61.59 -20.10
N ALA A 512 52.88 61.48 -21.20
CA ALA A 512 53.43 61.80 -22.51
C ALA A 512 53.80 63.29 -22.64
N ASP A 513 52.92 64.19 -22.13
CA ASP A 513 53.21 65.67 -22.14
C ASP A 513 54.40 66.01 -21.25
N LEU A 514 54.51 65.38 -20.05
CA LEU A 514 55.65 65.57 -19.17
C LEU A 514 56.96 65.05 -19.79
N ARG A 515 56.93 63.92 -20.48
CA ARG A 515 58.11 63.40 -21.21
C ARG A 515 58.55 64.32 -22.33
N ALA A 516 57.65 64.84 -23.14
CA ALA A 516 57.96 65.81 -24.18
C ALA A 516 58.54 67.09 -23.60
N SER A 517 58.05 67.54 -22.44
CA SER A 517 58.62 68.71 -21.77
C SER A 517 60.02 68.44 -21.22
N LEU A 518 60.26 67.19 -20.74
CA LEU A 518 61.62 66.80 -20.27
C LEU A 518 62.60 66.73 -21.45
N ASP A 519 62.22 66.14 -22.58
CA ASP A 519 63.00 66.02 -23.78
C ASP A 519 63.42 67.46 -24.29
N MET A 520 62.45 68.39 -24.30
CA MET A 520 62.76 69.80 -24.65
C MET A 520 63.74 70.48 -23.67
N ALA A 521 63.57 70.21 -22.38
CA ALA A 521 64.48 70.76 -21.37
C ALA A 521 65.92 70.18 -21.49
N GLU A 522 66.03 68.87 -21.79
CA GLU A 522 67.31 68.22 -22.07
C GLU A 522 67.95 68.73 -23.37
N GLU A 523 67.19 69.01 -24.41
CA GLU A 523 67.69 69.68 -25.64
C GLU A 523 68.20 71.11 -25.35
N GLU A 524 67.44 71.90 -24.54
CA GLU A 524 67.84 73.25 -24.15
C GLU A 524 69.08 73.20 -23.30
N GLU A 525 69.23 72.28 -22.32
CA GLU A 525 70.45 72.07 -21.53
C GLU A 525 71.63 71.69 -22.42
N SER A 526 71.42 70.74 -23.38
CA SER A 526 72.46 70.36 -24.36
C SER A 526 72.95 71.56 -25.20
N LEU A 527 71.99 72.38 -25.66
CA LEU A 527 72.29 73.60 -26.41
C LEU A 527 73.10 74.63 -25.54
N LEU A 528 72.66 74.79 -24.30
CA LEU A 528 73.40 75.69 -23.37
C LEU A 528 74.80 75.18 -23.12
N LEU A 529 74.98 73.85 -22.86
CA LEU A 529 76.30 73.26 -22.70
C LEU A 529 77.19 73.44 -23.94
N SER A 530 76.67 73.25 -25.13
CA SER A 530 77.39 73.44 -26.39
C SER A 530 77.74 74.88 -26.62
N HIS A 531 76.85 75.82 -26.23
CA HIS A 531 77.18 77.26 -26.26
C HIS A 531 78.28 77.65 -25.25
N GLU A 532 78.25 77.03 -24.03
CA GLU A 532 79.33 77.25 -23.04
C GLU A 532 80.66 76.68 -23.53
N GLU A 533 80.68 75.44 -24.06
CA GLU A 533 81.89 74.87 -24.69
C GLU A 533 82.40 75.70 -25.84
N THR A 534 81.52 76.20 -26.70
CA THR A 534 81.91 77.09 -27.82
C THR A 534 82.48 78.40 -27.30
N ARG A 535 81.86 78.95 -26.25
CA ARG A 535 82.32 80.17 -25.61
C ARG A 535 83.69 79.99 -24.92
N ASP A 536 83.88 78.88 -24.19
CA ASP A 536 85.15 78.53 -23.53
C ASP A 536 86.21 78.23 -24.57
N SER A 537 85.88 77.58 -25.68
CA SER A 537 86.79 77.40 -26.83
C SER A 537 87.22 78.73 -27.46
N LEU A 538 86.28 79.67 -27.66
CA LEU A 538 86.60 81.01 -28.17
C LEU A 538 87.41 81.80 -27.19
N LEU A 539 87.17 81.70 -25.86
CA LEU A 539 87.91 82.36 -24.83
C LEU A 539 89.32 81.75 -24.68
N SER A 540 89.48 80.44 -24.79
CA SER A 540 90.81 79.78 -24.79
C SER A 540 91.58 80.12 -26.06
N GLY A 541 90.97 80.03 -27.23
CA GLY A 541 91.54 80.42 -28.52
C GLY A 541 91.90 81.90 -28.55
N GLY A 542 91.11 82.77 -27.89
CA GLY A 542 91.42 84.17 -27.70
C GLY A 542 92.66 84.42 -26.79
N ARG A 543 92.78 83.61 -25.69
CA ARG A 543 93.91 83.60 -24.82
C ARG A 543 95.20 83.12 -25.51
N ASP A 544 95.09 82.03 -26.29
CA ASP A 544 96.21 81.49 -27.05
C ASP A 544 96.67 82.48 -28.14
N ALA A 545 95.72 83.12 -28.83
CA ALA A 545 96.03 84.17 -29.81
C ALA A 545 96.72 85.41 -29.16
N ILE A 546 96.30 85.76 -27.94
CA ILE A 546 96.93 86.84 -27.21
C ILE A 546 98.32 86.39 -26.70
N ALA A 547 98.48 85.15 -26.24
CA ALA A 547 99.75 84.58 -25.87
C ALA A 547 100.73 84.51 -27.04
N ALA A 548 100.26 84.04 -28.21
CA ALA A 548 101.06 84.03 -29.45
C ALA A 548 101.48 85.44 -29.94
N ARG A 549 100.65 86.45 -29.73
CA ARG A 549 100.99 87.84 -30.05
C ARG A 549 101.96 88.41 -29.08
N ARG A 550 102.05 88.01 -27.83
CA ARG A 550 102.99 88.44 -26.84
C ARG A 550 104.44 87.85 -27.02
N SER A 551 104.42 86.54 -27.51
CA SER A 551 105.66 85.85 -27.82
C SER A 551 106.36 86.29 -29.14
N ALA A 552 105.63 87.01 -30.00
CA ALA A 552 106.21 87.58 -31.26
C ALA A 552 106.66 89.03 -31.13
N ALA A 553 106.66 89.57 -29.93
CA ALA A 553 107.12 90.95 -29.62
C ALA A 553 108.34 91.02 -28.67
N GLU A 554 109.04 89.89 -28.57
CA GLU A 554 110.41 89.87 -28.00
C GLU A 554 111.32 89.58 -29.19
#